data_c82365d754f095514bd699182d7966c3
#
_entry.id   c82365d754f095514bd699182d7966c3
#
_cell.length_a   1.000
_cell.length_b   1.000
_cell.length_c   1.000
_cell.angle_alpha   90.00
_cell.angle_beta   90.00
_cell.angle_gamma   90.00
#
_symmetry.space_group_name_H-M   'P 1'
#
loop_
_entity.id
_entity.type
_entity.pdbx_description
1 polymer ?
#
loop_
_entity_poly.entity_id
_entity_poly.type
_entity_poly.pdbx_seq_one_letter_code
_entity_poly.pdbx_strand_id
1 'polypeptide(L)'
;MNERMRKSERERDMSEKKRWCEIKYLVIDVDGTMTDAGIYYDEHGNELKKFCTKDAAGFFAAKKAGIKILVLTGRECAATTRRMGEMKVDFLVQNCKDKVPYLETFLCGQGACWEELGYLGDDLNDLAGMCRSGFSGCPADACEEVKAKADYISTVKGGYGAVRDIISALLKERGEWAGIIEELYGAGV
;
A
#
# COMPACT_ATOMS: atom_id res chain seq x y z
N MET A 1 -13.02 -31.42 -11.60
CA MET A 1 -12.22 -30.18 -11.83
C MET A 1 -11.02 -30.57 -12.69
N ASN A 2 -10.97 -30.07 -13.94
CA ASN A 2 -10.15 -30.61 -15.03
C ASN A 2 -8.67 -30.17 -14.87
N GLU A 3 -7.71 -31.05 -15.20
CA GLU A 3 -6.26 -30.79 -15.14
C GLU A 3 -5.82 -29.51 -15.89
N ARG A 4 -6.51 -29.19 -17.00
CA ARG A 4 -6.30 -27.94 -17.76
C ARG A 4 -6.64 -26.68 -16.93
N MET A 5 -7.69 -26.71 -16.10
CA MET A 5 -8.03 -25.59 -15.23
C MET A 5 -6.98 -25.40 -14.14
N ARG A 6 -6.51 -26.49 -13.50
CA ARG A 6 -5.46 -26.42 -12.48
C ARG A 6 -4.11 -25.93 -13.05
N LYS A 7 -3.79 -26.29 -14.30
CA LYS A 7 -2.58 -25.80 -14.97
C LYS A 7 -2.67 -24.30 -15.29
N SER A 8 -3.83 -23.85 -15.79
CA SER A 8 -4.11 -22.44 -16.08
C SER A 8 -4.09 -21.57 -14.80
N GLU A 9 -4.64 -22.08 -13.69
CA GLU A 9 -4.60 -21.39 -12.38
C GLU A 9 -3.17 -21.28 -11.84
N ARG A 10 -2.35 -22.34 -11.96
CA ARG A 10 -0.93 -22.32 -11.56
C ARG A 10 -0.09 -21.37 -12.42
N GLU A 11 -0.34 -21.33 -13.72
CA GLU A 11 0.38 -20.44 -14.65
C GLU A 11 0.01 -18.96 -14.39
N ARG A 12 -1.25 -18.66 -14.04
CA ARG A 12 -1.68 -17.32 -13.59
C ARG A 12 -1.02 -16.95 -12.26
N ASP A 13 -1.12 -17.82 -11.25
CA ASP A 13 -0.52 -17.62 -9.92
C ASP A 13 1.00 -17.34 -10.03
N MET A 14 1.72 -18.11 -10.87
CA MET A 14 3.14 -17.87 -11.13
C MET A 14 3.42 -16.55 -11.88
N SER A 15 2.55 -16.12 -12.77
CA SER A 15 2.72 -14.84 -13.49
C SER A 15 2.43 -13.63 -12.60
N GLU A 16 1.44 -13.72 -11.72
CA GLU A 16 1.11 -12.70 -10.73
C GLU A 16 2.24 -12.55 -9.70
N LYS A 17 2.74 -13.65 -9.15
CA LYS A 17 3.87 -13.68 -8.21
C LYS A 17 5.15 -13.08 -8.80
N LYS A 18 5.43 -13.33 -10.07
CA LYS A 18 6.56 -12.73 -10.76
C LYS A 18 6.44 -11.19 -10.85
N ARG A 19 5.24 -10.66 -11.03
CA ARG A 19 5.00 -9.20 -11.05
C ARG A 19 5.30 -8.55 -9.70
N TRP A 20 4.98 -9.19 -8.58
CA TRP A 20 5.24 -8.63 -7.25
C TRP A 20 6.73 -8.45 -6.95
N CYS A 21 7.60 -9.26 -7.58
CA CYS A 21 9.05 -9.09 -7.48
C CYS A 21 9.57 -7.83 -8.17
N GLU A 22 8.79 -7.24 -9.09
CA GLU A 22 9.19 -6.07 -9.87
C GLU A 22 8.78 -4.74 -9.22
N ILE A 23 8.01 -4.77 -8.12
CA ILE A 23 7.52 -3.56 -7.42
C ILE A 23 8.70 -2.75 -6.86
N LYS A 24 8.82 -1.51 -7.32
CA LYS A 24 9.83 -0.54 -6.92
C LYS A 24 9.25 0.65 -6.17
N TYR A 25 7.98 0.94 -6.40
CA TYR A 25 7.22 2.04 -5.79
C TYR A 25 5.97 1.49 -5.13
N LEU A 26 5.64 2.00 -3.95
CA LEU A 26 4.41 1.66 -3.25
C LEU A 26 3.63 2.94 -2.96
N VAL A 27 2.48 3.08 -3.61
CA VAL A 27 1.50 4.13 -3.32
C VAL A 27 0.61 3.68 -2.18
N ILE A 28 0.39 4.54 -1.21
CA ILE A 28 -0.45 4.25 -0.05
C ILE A 28 -1.41 5.41 0.17
N ASP A 29 -2.71 5.13 0.11
CA ASP A 29 -3.73 6.09 0.54
C ASP A 29 -3.74 6.24 2.06
N VAL A 30 -4.34 7.32 2.56
CA VAL A 30 -4.36 7.64 4.00
C VAL A 30 -5.69 7.28 4.64
N ASP A 31 -6.78 7.89 4.15
CA ASP A 31 -8.06 7.85 4.84
C ASP A 31 -8.81 6.54 4.56
N GLY A 32 -8.89 5.66 5.53
CA GLY A 32 -9.43 4.30 5.42
C GLY A 32 -8.39 3.22 5.18
N THR A 33 -7.22 3.57 4.65
CA THR A 33 -6.08 2.64 4.45
C THR A 33 -5.12 2.68 5.64
N MET A 34 -4.51 3.84 5.92
CA MET A 34 -3.62 4.06 7.06
C MET A 34 -4.36 4.46 8.33
N THR A 35 -5.57 4.97 8.20
CA THR A 35 -6.45 5.41 9.29
C THR A 35 -7.74 4.60 9.29
N ASP A 36 -8.57 4.81 10.31
CA ASP A 36 -9.90 4.19 10.44
C ASP A 36 -11.01 4.95 9.67
N ALA A 37 -10.64 5.79 8.70
CA ALA A 37 -11.53 6.67 7.93
C ALA A 37 -12.32 7.69 8.78
N GLY A 38 -12.16 7.71 10.10
CA GLY A 38 -12.81 8.66 10.98
C GLY A 38 -12.28 10.08 10.78
N ILE A 39 -13.19 11.05 10.74
CA ILE A 39 -12.84 12.48 10.73
C ILE A 39 -13.10 13.02 12.13
N TYR A 40 -12.04 13.43 12.82
CA TYR A 40 -12.09 13.96 14.19
C TYR A 40 -11.63 15.42 14.17
N TYR A 41 -12.36 16.29 14.85
CA TYR A 41 -11.97 17.69 15.00
C TYR A 41 -11.78 18.03 16.49
N ASP A 42 -10.77 18.83 16.80
CA ASP A 42 -10.64 19.44 18.09
C ASP A 42 -11.49 20.73 18.21
N GLU A 43 -11.49 21.36 19.37
CA GLU A 43 -12.24 22.60 19.63
C GLU A 43 -11.76 23.80 18.83
N HIS A 44 -10.59 23.72 18.19
CA HIS A 44 -10.01 24.74 17.33
C HIS A 44 -10.22 24.44 15.83
N GLY A 45 -10.90 23.33 15.51
CA GLY A 45 -11.16 22.90 14.13
C GLY A 45 -9.98 22.18 13.48
N ASN A 46 -8.94 21.81 14.23
CA ASN A 46 -7.86 20.99 13.69
C ASN A 46 -8.34 19.56 13.47
N GLU A 47 -8.02 19.00 12.32
CA GLU A 47 -8.32 17.60 12.02
C GLU A 47 -7.30 16.66 12.71
N LEU A 48 -7.81 15.71 13.45
CA LEU A 48 -7.05 14.64 14.07
C LEU A 48 -7.24 13.34 13.29
N LYS A 49 -6.19 12.53 13.20
CA LYS A 49 -6.23 11.21 12.54
C LYS A 49 -5.65 10.14 13.45
N LYS A 50 -6.30 8.98 13.45
CA LYS A 50 -5.82 7.79 14.16
C LYS A 50 -4.98 6.93 13.21
N PHE A 51 -3.66 6.98 13.36
CA PHE A 51 -2.72 6.08 12.70
C PHE A 51 -2.37 4.88 13.57
N CYS A 52 -1.96 3.77 12.96
CA CYS A 52 -1.44 2.61 13.67
C CYS A 52 0.09 2.65 13.76
N THR A 53 0.63 2.47 14.96
CA THR A 53 2.09 2.41 15.14
C THR A 53 2.73 1.20 14.49
N LYS A 54 1.98 0.09 14.35
CA LYS A 54 2.46 -1.15 13.72
C LYS A 54 2.85 -0.97 12.25
N ASP A 55 2.20 -0.04 11.53
CA ASP A 55 2.48 0.21 10.11
C ASP A 55 3.91 0.68 9.88
N ALA A 56 4.52 1.38 10.85
CA ALA A 56 5.91 1.83 10.73
C ALA A 56 6.88 0.69 10.42
N ALA A 57 6.69 -0.49 11.01
CA ALA A 57 7.55 -1.64 10.74
C ALA A 57 7.41 -2.13 9.27
N GLY A 58 6.20 -2.04 8.69
CA GLY A 58 5.99 -2.32 7.26
C GLY A 58 6.72 -1.32 6.37
N PHE A 59 6.61 -0.02 6.68
CA PHE A 59 7.31 1.04 5.95
C PHE A 59 8.84 0.85 5.97
N PHE A 60 9.40 0.57 7.15
CA PHE A 60 10.85 0.33 7.26
C PHE A 60 11.28 -0.93 6.50
N ALA A 61 10.48 -1.98 6.54
CA ALA A 61 10.75 -3.21 5.78
C ALA A 61 10.69 -2.96 4.27
N ALA A 62 9.67 -2.25 3.76
CA ALA A 62 9.57 -1.90 2.34
C ALA A 62 10.78 -1.08 1.88
N LYS A 63 11.18 -0.07 2.66
CA LYS A 63 12.38 0.74 2.35
C LYS A 63 13.65 -0.09 2.37
N LYS A 64 13.78 -1.04 3.30
CA LYS A 64 14.92 -1.95 3.36
C LYS A 64 14.97 -2.87 2.13
N ALA A 65 13.82 -3.27 1.59
CA ALA A 65 13.69 -4.00 0.33
C ALA A 65 13.95 -3.11 -0.92
N GLY A 66 14.30 -1.83 -0.76
CA GLY A 66 14.55 -0.90 -1.85
C GLY A 66 13.28 -0.32 -2.49
N ILE A 67 12.10 -0.55 -1.89
CA ILE A 67 10.82 0.00 -2.35
C ILE A 67 10.69 1.44 -1.85
N LYS A 68 10.48 2.38 -2.77
CA LYS A 68 10.18 3.79 -2.44
C LYS A 68 8.70 3.97 -2.14
N ILE A 69 8.38 4.73 -1.11
CA ILE A 69 7.02 4.93 -0.63
C ILE A 69 6.52 6.31 -1.00
N LEU A 70 5.39 6.34 -1.73
CA LEU A 70 4.59 7.53 -2.02
C LEU A 70 3.28 7.47 -1.24
N VAL A 71 3.08 8.38 -0.30
CA VAL A 71 1.77 8.56 0.34
C VAL A 71 0.98 9.58 -0.47
N LEU A 72 -0.20 9.19 -0.97
CA LEU A 72 -1.01 9.94 -1.91
C LEU A 72 -2.46 10.04 -1.43
N THR A 73 -2.89 11.21 -0.95
CA THR A 73 -4.22 11.41 -0.37
C THR A 73 -4.98 12.60 -0.97
N GLY A 74 -6.30 12.47 -1.04
CA GLY A 74 -7.21 13.52 -1.50
C GLY A 74 -7.44 14.64 -0.48
N ARG A 75 -7.02 14.49 0.76
CA ARG A 75 -7.17 15.47 1.85
C ARG A 75 -5.82 16.06 2.23
N GLU A 76 -5.85 17.24 2.84
CA GLU A 76 -4.67 17.87 3.43
C GLU A 76 -4.86 17.96 4.95
N CYS A 77 -3.88 17.46 5.71
CA CYS A 77 -3.94 17.45 7.15
C CYS A 77 -2.55 17.51 7.78
N ALA A 78 -2.36 18.39 8.77
CA ALA A 78 -1.10 18.53 9.49
C ALA A 78 -0.68 17.24 10.20
N ALA A 79 -1.64 16.45 10.70
CA ALA A 79 -1.38 15.14 11.32
C ALA A 79 -0.75 14.16 10.32
N THR A 80 -1.20 14.17 9.06
CA THR A 80 -0.60 13.37 7.97
C THR A 80 0.83 13.81 7.71
N THR A 81 1.08 15.10 7.54
CA THR A 81 2.43 15.63 7.33
C THR A 81 3.39 15.20 8.44
N ARG A 82 2.96 15.37 9.69
CA ARG A 82 3.75 14.95 10.86
C ARG A 82 4.06 13.46 10.84
N ARG A 83 3.03 12.63 10.66
CA ARG A 83 3.19 11.16 10.69
C ARG A 83 4.08 10.65 9.57
N MET A 84 3.94 11.17 8.35
CA MET A 84 4.78 10.80 7.21
C MET A 84 6.23 11.24 7.40
N GLY A 85 6.46 12.39 8.02
CA GLY A 85 7.79 12.84 8.42
C GLY A 85 8.47 11.88 9.42
N GLU A 86 7.73 11.40 10.44
CA GLU A 86 8.23 10.41 11.42
C GLU A 86 8.62 9.08 10.73
N MET A 87 7.86 8.64 9.73
CA MET A 87 8.12 7.42 8.97
C MET A 87 9.11 7.60 7.82
N LYS A 88 9.55 8.84 7.57
CA LYS A 88 10.52 9.21 6.53
C LYS A 88 10.11 8.65 5.16
N VAL A 89 8.85 8.85 4.75
CA VAL A 89 8.38 8.45 3.42
C VAL A 89 9.18 9.18 2.34
N ASP A 90 9.33 8.57 1.16
CA ASP A 90 10.11 9.17 0.08
C ASP A 90 9.34 10.32 -0.58
N PHE A 91 8.02 10.19 -0.68
CA PHE A 91 7.14 11.20 -1.27
C PHE A 91 5.85 11.33 -0.47
N LEU A 92 5.39 12.56 -0.24
CA LEU A 92 4.09 12.86 0.34
C LEU A 92 3.34 13.84 -0.55
N VAL A 93 2.16 13.46 -1.00
CA VAL A 93 1.28 14.29 -1.81
C VAL A 93 -0.10 14.34 -1.18
N GLN A 94 -0.49 15.52 -0.76
CA GLN A 94 -1.79 15.79 -0.17
C GLN A 94 -2.65 16.60 -1.15
N ASN A 95 -3.95 16.67 -0.91
CA ASN A 95 -4.93 17.38 -1.73
C ASN A 95 -4.95 16.94 -3.21
N CYS A 96 -4.57 15.70 -3.51
CA CYS A 96 -4.62 15.14 -4.85
C CYS A 96 -5.99 14.51 -5.12
N LYS A 97 -6.82 15.20 -5.92
CA LYS A 97 -8.16 14.70 -6.28
C LYS A 97 -8.09 13.71 -7.44
N ASP A 98 -7.22 13.95 -8.39
CA ASP A 98 -7.06 13.15 -9.61
C ASP A 98 -5.79 12.29 -9.51
N LYS A 99 -5.89 11.16 -8.81
CA LYS A 99 -4.74 10.31 -8.48
C LYS A 99 -4.07 9.70 -9.71
N VAL A 100 -4.84 9.26 -10.72
CA VAL A 100 -4.29 8.60 -11.92
C VAL A 100 -3.42 9.53 -12.77
N PRO A 101 -3.85 10.73 -13.17
CA PRO A 101 -3.00 11.67 -13.92
C PRO A 101 -1.74 12.08 -13.16
N TYR A 102 -1.85 12.22 -11.83
CA TYR A 102 -0.68 12.47 -10.98
C TYR A 102 0.32 11.31 -11.07
N LEU A 103 -0.15 10.06 -10.93
CA LEU A 103 0.70 8.87 -10.97
C LEU A 103 1.32 8.65 -12.35
N GLU A 104 0.63 8.95 -13.45
CA GLU A 104 1.22 8.93 -14.79
C GLU A 104 2.41 9.88 -14.91
N THR A 105 2.24 11.11 -14.41
CA THR A 105 3.33 12.12 -14.38
C THR A 105 4.47 11.67 -13.48
N PHE A 106 4.15 11.15 -12.30
CA PHE A 106 5.13 10.64 -11.33
C PHE A 106 5.95 9.51 -11.91
N LEU A 107 5.31 8.48 -12.46
CA LEU A 107 5.98 7.33 -13.07
C LEU A 107 6.88 7.73 -14.23
N CYS A 108 6.39 8.60 -15.11
CA CYS A 108 7.20 9.16 -16.21
C CYS A 108 8.45 9.85 -15.66
N GLY A 109 8.32 10.68 -14.63
CA GLY A 109 9.42 11.38 -13.99
C GLY A 109 10.43 10.45 -13.28
N GLN A 110 10.00 9.26 -12.86
CA GLN A 110 10.85 8.25 -12.25
C GLN A 110 11.45 7.25 -13.28
N GLY A 111 11.05 7.33 -14.55
CA GLY A 111 11.42 6.34 -15.57
C GLY A 111 10.86 4.94 -15.27
N ALA A 112 9.69 4.87 -14.66
CA ALA A 112 9.02 3.66 -14.21
C ALA A 112 7.69 3.44 -14.95
N CYS A 113 7.17 2.22 -14.88
CA CYS A 113 5.89 1.83 -15.45
C CYS A 113 4.89 1.39 -14.37
N TRP A 114 3.62 1.20 -14.76
CA TRP A 114 2.55 0.80 -13.84
C TRP A 114 2.78 -0.58 -13.21
N GLU A 115 3.46 -1.48 -13.91
CA GLU A 115 3.81 -2.82 -13.44
C GLU A 115 4.82 -2.80 -12.29
N GLU A 116 5.60 -1.72 -12.16
CA GLU A 116 6.56 -1.51 -11.07
C GLU A 116 5.96 -0.78 -9.86
N LEU A 117 4.67 -0.44 -9.93
CA LEU A 117 3.91 0.25 -8.89
C LEU A 117 3.03 -0.72 -8.11
N GLY A 118 3.16 -0.76 -6.78
CA GLY A 118 2.15 -1.31 -5.89
C GLY A 118 1.20 -0.21 -5.42
N TYR A 119 -0.07 -0.53 -5.20
CA TYR A 119 -1.07 0.43 -4.72
C TYR A 119 -1.87 -0.12 -3.55
N LEU A 120 -1.89 0.61 -2.43
CA LEU A 120 -2.72 0.30 -1.26
C LEU A 120 -3.82 1.36 -1.13
N GLY A 121 -5.07 0.94 -1.21
CA GLY A 121 -6.25 1.80 -1.13
C GLY A 121 -7.46 1.08 -0.58
N ASP A 122 -8.53 1.80 -0.27
CA ASP A 122 -9.73 1.24 0.36
C ASP A 122 -11.05 1.66 -0.30
N ASP A 123 -11.09 2.73 -1.08
CA ASP A 123 -12.34 3.26 -1.62
C ASP A 123 -12.26 3.55 -3.14
N LEU A 124 -13.38 3.97 -3.71
CA LEU A 124 -13.61 4.13 -5.15
C LEU A 124 -12.61 5.07 -5.84
N ASN A 125 -12.09 6.07 -5.12
CA ASN A 125 -11.08 7.00 -5.62
C ASN A 125 -9.70 6.36 -5.85
N ASP A 126 -9.46 5.17 -5.31
CA ASP A 126 -8.23 4.38 -5.48
C ASP A 126 -8.34 3.38 -6.63
N LEU A 127 -9.57 2.93 -6.91
CA LEU A 127 -9.86 1.79 -7.76
C LEU A 127 -9.16 1.87 -9.13
N ALA A 128 -9.20 3.04 -9.78
CA ALA A 128 -8.61 3.21 -11.11
C ALA A 128 -7.07 3.08 -11.09
N GLY A 129 -6.40 3.54 -10.02
CA GLY A 129 -4.97 3.37 -9.80
C GLY A 129 -4.61 1.92 -9.48
N MET A 130 -5.38 1.28 -8.59
CA MET A 130 -5.21 -0.12 -8.21
C MET A 130 -5.33 -1.07 -9.41
N CYS A 131 -6.32 -0.85 -10.28
CA CYS A 131 -6.51 -1.70 -11.49
C CYS A 131 -5.37 -1.61 -12.49
N ARG A 132 -4.53 -0.59 -12.44
CA ARG A 132 -3.39 -0.37 -13.35
C ARG A 132 -2.07 -0.82 -12.76
N SER A 133 -1.99 -0.92 -11.44
CA SER A 133 -0.75 -1.25 -10.72
C SER A 133 -0.35 -2.73 -10.87
N GLY A 134 0.94 -3.02 -10.74
CA GLY A 134 1.48 -4.37 -10.78
C GLY A 134 1.15 -5.21 -9.53
N PHE A 135 0.78 -4.54 -8.44
CA PHE A 135 0.29 -5.12 -7.20
C PHE A 135 -0.73 -4.20 -6.56
N SER A 136 -1.81 -4.74 -6.05
CA SER A 136 -2.83 -3.99 -5.31
C SER A 136 -3.22 -4.68 -4.01
N GLY A 137 -3.35 -3.89 -2.95
CA GLY A 137 -3.76 -4.39 -1.64
C GLY A 137 -4.77 -3.49 -0.97
N CYS A 138 -5.67 -4.05 -0.16
CA CYS A 138 -6.65 -3.28 0.58
C CYS A 138 -6.87 -3.79 2.01
N PRO A 139 -7.36 -2.93 2.94
CA PRO A 139 -7.80 -3.33 4.27
C PRO A 139 -9.02 -4.25 4.23
N ALA A 140 -9.28 -4.95 5.34
CA ALA A 140 -10.44 -5.84 5.50
C ALA A 140 -11.79 -5.12 5.34
N ASP A 141 -11.84 -3.84 5.65
CA ASP A 141 -13.03 -2.97 5.61
C ASP A 141 -13.07 -2.03 4.40
N ALA A 142 -12.24 -2.25 3.38
CA ALA A 142 -12.35 -1.58 2.10
C ALA A 142 -13.73 -1.83 1.44
N CYS A 143 -14.15 -0.96 0.53
CA CYS A 143 -15.39 -1.17 -0.21
C CYS A 143 -15.34 -2.43 -1.07
N GLU A 144 -16.50 -3.00 -1.40
CA GLU A 144 -16.59 -4.27 -2.12
C GLU A 144 -15.99 -4.19 -3.53
N GLU A 145 -16.09 -3.04 -4.19
CA GLU A 145 -15.53 -2.79 -5.52
C GLU A 145 -13.99 -2.87 -5.51
N VAL A 146 -13.36 -2.33 -4.46
CA VAL A 146 -11.90 -2.40 -4.26
C VAL A 146 -11.49 -3.83 -3.93
N LYS A 147 -12.18 -4.50 -2.99
CA LYS A 147 -11.89 -5.90 -2.66
C LYS A 147 -11.99 -6.83 -3.86
N ALA A 148 -12.95 -6.59 -4.76
CA ALA A 148 -13.13 -7.40 -5.97
C ALA A 148 -11.97 -7.29 -6.97
N LYS A 149 -11.10 -6.28 -6.83
CA LYS A 149 -9.98 -6.01 -7.73
C LYS A 149 -8.61 -6.13 -7.08
N ALA A 150 -8.54 -6.12 -5.74
CA ALA A 150 -7.29 -6.23 -5.02
C ALA A 150 -6.66 -7.62 -5.18
N ASP A 151 -5.35 -7.65 -5.41
CA ASP A 151 -4.55 -8.89 -5.43
C ASP A 151 -4.40 -9.47 -4.01
N TYR A 152 -4.40 -8.60 -2.99
CA TYR A 152 -4.34 -9.00 -1.58
C TYR A 152 -5.33 -8.21 -0.73
N ILE A 153 -6.18 -8.92 -0.01
CA ILE A 153 -7.10 -8.36 0.98
C ILE A 153 -6.55 -8.68 2.36
N SER A 154 -6.19 -7.66 3.12
CA SER A 154 -5.75 -7.83 4.51
C SER A 154 -6.87 -8.40 5.38
N THR A 155 -6.52 -9.17 6.40
CA THR A 155 -7.45 -9.56 7.46
C THR A 155 -7.62 -8.46 8.52
N VAL A 156 -6.84 -7.38 8.42
CA VAL A 156 -6.79 -6.27 9.36
C VAL A 156 -7.48 -5.05 8.76
N LYS A 157 -8.25 -4.32 9.56
CA LYS A 157 -8.91 -3.08 9.15
C LYS A 157 -7.93 -1.92 8.99
N GLY A 158 -8.32 -0.93 8.19
CA GLY A 158 -7.62 0.35 8.09
C GLY A 158 -7.42 1.01 9.45
N GLY A 159 -6.26 1.64 9.68
CA GLY A 159 -5.91 2.24 10.97
C GLY A 159 -5.61 1.26 12.11
N TYR A 160 -5.52 -0.03 11.82
CA TYR A 160 -5.22 -1.08 12.84
C TYR A 160 -4.00 -1.94 12.48
N GLY A 161 -3.28 -1.59 11.41
CA GLY A 161 -2.09 -2.29 10.96
C GLY A 161 -2.25 -3.01 9.62
N ALA A 162 -3.27 -2.67 8.83
CA ALA A 162 -3.51 -3.25 7.51
C ALA A 162 -2.35 -3.01 6.54
N VAL A 163 -1.79 -1.80 6.54
CA VAL A 163 -0.64 -1.46 5.69
C VAL A 163 0.55 -2.36 6.00
N ARG A 164 0.86 -2.58 7.28
CA ARG A 164 1.90 -3.53 7.67
C ARG A 164 1.61 -4.94 7.18
N ASP A 165 0.37 -5.41 7.34
CA ASP A 165 -0.02 -6.76 6.92
C ASP A 165 0.18 -6.94 5.41
N ILE A 166 -0.30 -5.99 4.60
CA ILE A 166 -0.18 -6.02 3.14
C ILE A 166 1.31 -5.98 2.71
N ILE A 167 2.11 -5.08 3.28
CA ILE A 167 3.55 -5.02 2.96
C ILE A 167 4.26 -6.31 3.36
N SER A 168 3.92 -6.89 4.51
CA SER A 168 4.52 -8.15 4.92
C SER A 168 4.15 -9.32 3.99
N ALA A 169 2.92 -9.32 3.46
CA ALA A 169 2.50 -10.31 2.46
C ALA A 169 3.30 -10.15 1.16
N LEU A 170 3.43 -8.92 0.64
CA LEU A 170 4.24 -8.61 -0.53
C LEU A 170 5.69 -9.09 -0.36
N LEU A 171 6.33 -8.76 0.74
CA LEU A 171 7.73 -9.10 0.99
C LEU A 171 7.94 -10.60 1.30
N LYS A 172 6.94 -11.28 1.87
CA LYS A 172 6.95 -12.75 2.04
C LYS A 172 6.89 -13.45 0.69
N GLU A 173 6.05 -12.98 -0.21
CA GLU A 173 5.95 -13.55 -1.57
C GLU A 173 7.26 -13.34 -2.35
N ARG A 174 7.96 -12.23 -2.12
CA ARG A 174 9.30 -11.96 -2.66
C ARG A 174 10.42 -12.79 -1.99
N GLY A 175 10.11 -13.51 -0.91
CA GLY A 175 11.10 -14.25 -0.12
C GLY A 175 12.06 -13.38 0.70
N GLU A 176 11.76 -12.09 0.86
CA GLU A 176 12.66 -11.10 1.47
C GLU A 176 12.31 -10.82 2.94
N TRP A 177 11.06 -11.09 3.38
CA TRP A 177 10.56 -10.68 4.69
C TRP A 177 11.42 -11.16 5.86
N ALA A 178 11.76 -12.46 5.92
CA ALA A 178 12.49 -13.04 7.04
C ALA A 178 13.87 -12.40 7.23
N GLY A 179 14.64 -12.27 6.15
CA GLY A 179 15.97 -11.65 6.20
C GLY A 179 15.93 -10.17 6.60
N ILE A 180 14.92 -9.44 6.11
CA ILE A 180 14.73 -8.02 6.46
C ILE A 180 14.40 -7.87 7.95
N ILE A 181 13.51 -8.72 8.50
CA ILE A 181 13.14 -8.65 9.91
C ILE A 181 14.30 -9.04 10.81
N GLU A 182 15.09 -10.04 10.44
CA GLU A 182 16.30 -10.39 11.18
C GLU A 182 17.28 -9.21 11.20
N GLU A 183 17.51 -8.55 10.08
CA GLU A 183 18.44 -7.40 9.98
C GLU A 183 17.93 -6.17 10.77
N LEU A 184 16.62 -5.87 10.72
CA LEU A 184 16.07 -4.69 11.38
C LEU A 184 15.85 -4.88 12.89
N TYR A 185 15.54 -6.10 13.34
CA TYR A 185 15.08 -6.35 14.71
C TYR A 185 15.84 -7.46 15.44
N GLY A 186 16.77 -8.13 14.78
CA GLY A 186 17.58 -9.20 15.38
C GLY A 186 16.78 -10.45 15.75
N ALA A 187 15.64 -10.69 15.09
CA ALA A 187 14.74 -11.80 15.37
C ALA A 187 14.48 -12.61 14.11
N GLY A 188 14.89 -13.88 14.13
CA GLY A 188 14.50 -14.83 13.09
C GLY A 188 12.98 -15.09 13.15
N VAL A 189 12.27 -15.06 12.02
CA VAL A 189 10.82 -15.28 11.86
C VAL A 189 10.55 -16.27 10.73
#